data_a4d30443679bde33f1f628d2be743222
#
_entry.id   a4d30443679bde33f1f628d2be743222
#
_cell.length_a   1.000
_cell.length_b   1.000
_cell.length_c   1.000
_cell.angle_alpha   90.00
_cell.angle_beta   90.00
_cell.angle_gamma   90.00
#
_symmetry.space_group_name_H-M   'P 1'
#
loop_
_entity.id
_entity.type
_entity.pdbx_description
1 polymer ?
#
loop_
_entity_poly.entity_id
_entity_poly.type
_entity_poly.pdbx_seq_one_letter_code
_entity_poly.pdbx_strand_id
1 'polypeptide(L)'
;MTNPVSALSDMSVSNLNGNQSSRQLQILLANETVRVGKRLKIDVVPFGGIEADIWADAGQKNVYKELDRILAEKTGGGDWRPSMAQDVLKGRPTEIMQMNGFVSSQGKSIGINTPINDVVTKMIMDIDKRLIKPSFTNIENIMSFS
;
A
#
# COMPACT_ATOMS: atom_id res chain seq x y z
N MET A 1 -2.76 -3.17 0.50
CA MET A 1 -2.31 -1.81 0.88
C MET A 1 -1.67 -1.75 2.28
N THR A 2 -2.32 -2.18 3.35
CA THR A 2 -1.81 -2.04 4.74
C THR A 2 -0.53 -2.85 5.01
N ASN A 3 -0.44 -4.09 4.50
CA ASN A 3 0.72 -4.98 4.67
C ASN A 3 2.06 -4.32 4.33
N PRO A 4 2.26 -3.81 3.09
CA PRO A 4 3.55 -3.25 2.72
C PRO A 4 3.84 -1.93 3.44
N VAL A 5 2.82 -1.10 3.72
CA VAL A 5 3.03 0.18 4.39
C VAL A 5 3.49 -0.02 5.85
N SER A 6 2.93 -1.02 6.54
CA SER A 6 3.39 -1.42 7.88
C SER A 6 4.81 -2.00 7.83
N ALA A 7 5.12 -2.84 6.85
CA ALA A 7 6.45 -3.43 6.70
C ALA A 7 7.53 -2.37 6.40
N LEU A 8 7.20 -1.35 5.59
CA LEU A 8 8.10 -0.22 5.30
C LEU A 8 8.44 0.63 6.51
N SER A 9 7.49 0.81 7.42
CA SER A 9 7.55 1.84 8.48
C SER A 9 7.72 1.29 9.89
N ASP A 10 7.50 0.01 10.10
CA ASP A 10 7.35 -0.63 11.43
C ASP A 10 6.17 -0.07 12.25
N MET A 11 5.19 0.55 11.60
CA MET A 11 4.01 1.10 12.26
C MET A 11 2.91 0.04 12.38
N SER A 12 2.17 0.08 13.49
CA SER A 12 0.93 -0.68 13.66
C SER A 12 -0.18 -0.14 12.76
N VAL A 13 -1.23 -0.93 12.53
CA VAL A 13 -2.37 -0.51 11.69
C VAL A 13 -3.04 0.75 12.24
N SER A 14 -3.19 0.86 13.55
CA SER A 14 -3.75 2.06 14.18
C SER A 14 -2.91 3.30 13.89
N ASN A 15 -1.58 3.20 14.01
CA ASN A 15 -0.67 4.30 13.72
C ASN A 15 -0.63 4.68 12.24
N LEU A 16 -0.72 3.70 11.34
CA LEU A 16 -0.83 3.95 9.91
C LEU A 16 -2.07 4.78 9.57
N ASN A 17 -3.22 4.41 10.13
CA ASN A 17 -4.47 5.11 9.89
C ASN A 17 -4.51 6.48 10.57
N GLY A 18 -3.81 6.68 11.66
CA GLY A 18 -3.64 7.97 12.33
C GLY A 18 -2.74 8.96 11.56
N ASN A 19 -1.89 8.46 10.64
CA ASN A 19 -0.90 9.28 9.94
C ASN A 19 -1.33 9.58 8.49
N GLN A 20 -1.31 10.86 8.09
CA GLN A 20 -1.78 11.30 6.76
C GLN A 20 -0.94 10.73 5.62
N SER A 21 0.39 10.77 5.70
CA SER A 21 1.27 10.24 4.64
C SER A 21 1.10 8.73 4.47
N SER A 22 0.90 8.01 5.56
CA SER A 22 0.61 6.57 5.54
C SER A 22 -0.73 6.25 4.89
N ARG A 23 -1.78 7.04 5.17
CA ARG A 23 -3.09 6.89 4.51
C ARG A 23 -2.99 7.20 3.03
N GLN A 24 -2.29 8.26 2.67
CA GLN A 24 -2.05 8.62 1.27
C GLN A 24 -1.36 7.48 0.52
N LEU A 25 -0.30 6.90 1.06
CA LEU A 25 0.39 5.76 0.45
C LEU A 25 -0.53 4.55 0.30
N GLN A 26 -1.35 4.25 1.31
CA GLN A 26 -2.35 3.18 1.22
C GLN A 26 -3.36 3.41 0.09
N ILE A 27 -3.86 4.64 -0.05
CA ILE A 27 -4.82 5.01 -1.11
C ILE A 27 -4.19 4.86 -2.49
N LEU A 28 -2.97 5.34 -2.69
CA LEU A 28 -2.27 5.23 -3.97
C LEU A 28 -2.00 3.77 -4.36
N LEU A 29 -1.54 2.94 -3.42
CA LEU A 29 -1.36 1.49 -3.65
C LEU A 29 -2.66 0.80 -4.06
N ALA A 30 -3.76 1.10 -3.36
CA ALA A 30 -5.06 0.55 -3.68
C ALA A 30 -5.56 1.01 -5.06
N ASN A 31 -5.42 2.29 -5.38
CA ASN A 31 -5.79 2.86 -6.68
C ASN A 31 -5.10 2.11 -7.84
N GLU A 32 -3.77 1.99 -7.79
CA GLU A 32 -3.02 1.29 -8.83
C GLU A 32 -3.45 -0.18 -8.94
N THR A 33 -3.59 -0.88 -7.81
CA THR A 33 -3.99 -2.28 -7.76
C THR A 33 -5.37 -2.50 -8.39
N VAL A 34 -6.36 -1.68 -8.03
CA VAL A 34 -7.72 -1.81 -8.56
C VAL A 34 -7.76 -1.47 -10.06
N ARG A 35 -7.03 -0.44 -10.50
CA ARG A 35 -6.95 -0.08 -11.92
C ARG A 35 -6.37 -1.23 -12.76
N VAL A 36 -5.34 -1.90 -12.28
CA VAL A 36 -4.78 -3.10 -12.92
C VAL A 36 -5.81 -4.22 -12.96
N GLY A 37 -6.45 -4.54 -11.83
CA GLY A 37 -7.50 -5.57 -11.75
C GLY A 37 -8.66 -5.33 -12.72
N LYS A 38 -9.20 -4.11 -12.73
CA LYS A 38 -10.28 -3.73 -13.67
C LYS A 38 -9.84 -3.86 -15.14
N ARG A 39 -8.62 -3.45 -15.48
CA ARG A 39 -8.11 -3.56 -16.85
C ARG A 39 -7.92 -5.02 -17.28
N LEU A 40 -7.60 -5.91 -16.34
CA LEU A 40 -7.55 -7.35 -16.54
C LEU A 40 -8.94 -8.01 -16.54
N LYS A 41 -10.01 -7.23 -16.39
CA LYS A 41 -11.40 -7.73 -16.27
C LYS A 41 -11.62 -8.67 -15.06
N ILE A 42 -10.85 -8.46 -14.00
CA ILE A 42 -11.06 -9.15 -12.74
C ILE A 42 -12.25 -8.48 -12.03
N ASP A 43 -13.18 -9.28 -11.56
CA ASP A 43 -14.26 -8.81 -10.69
C ASP A 43 -13.69 -8.50 -9.29
N VAL A 44 -13.31 -7.22 -9.11
CA VAL A 44 -12.72 -6.76 -7.85
C VAL A 44 -13.83 -6.50 -6.85
N VAL A 45 -13.96 -7.38 -5.88
CA VAL A 45 -14.96 -7.23 -4.80
C VAL A 45 -14.63 -6.05 -3.88
N PRO A 46 -15.64 -5.47 -3.20
CA PRO A 46 -15.41 -4.43 -2.20
C PRO A 46 -14.42 -4.88 -1.12
N PHE A 47 -13.53 -4.01 -0.72
CA PHE A 47 -12.60 -4.29 0.37
C PHE A 47 -12.44 -3.09 1.31
N GLY A 48 -12.21 -3.38 2.58
CA GLY A 48 -12.20 -2.35 3.61
C GLY A 48 -13.54 -1.62 3.76
N GLY A 49 -14.66 -2.24 3.34
CA GLY A 49 -15.99 -1.62 3.34
C GLY A 49 -16.20 -0.57 2.26
N ILE A 50 -15.37 -0.55 1.22
CA ILE A 50 -15.39 0.46 0.13
C ILE A 50 -15.43 -0.27 -1.20
N GLU A 51 -16.29 0.19 -2.11
CA GLU A 51 -16.42 -0.34 -3.46
C GLU A 51 -15.12 -0.15 -4.27
N ALA A 52 -14.83 -1.13 -5.15
CA ALA A 52 -13.62 -1.10 -5.97
C ALA A 52 -13.53 0.15 -6.87
N ASP A 53 -14.66 0.61 -7.40
CA ASP A 53 -14.72 1.79 -8.25
C ASP A 53 -14.26 3.06 -7.54
N ILE A 54 -14.60 3.19 -6.25
CA ILE A 54 -14.16 4.33 -5.42
C ILE A 54 -12.62 4.34 -5.29
N TRP A 55 -12.00 3.17 -5.09
CA TRP A 55 -10.55 3.07 -5.07
C TRP A 55 -9.92 3.41 -6.44
N ALA A 56 -10.53 2.98 -7.55
CA ALA A 56 -10.05 3.29 -8.89
C ALA A 56 -10.09 4.79 -9.19
N ASP A 57 -11.05 5.51 -8.63
CA ASP A 57 -11.26 6.95 -8.81
C ASP A 57 -10.50 7.83 -7.81
N ALA A 58 -9.62 7.26 -7.00
CA ALA A 58 -8.86 7.99 -5.98
C ALA A 58 -7.96 9.12 -6.52
N GLY A 59 -7.73 9.20 -7.84
CA GLY A 59 -7.10 10.36 -8.48
C GLY A 59 -7.97 11.63 -8.47
N GLN A 60 -9.28 11.51 -8.27
CA GLN A 60 -10.18 12.65 -8.15
C GLN A 60 -10.12 13.23 -6.73
N LYS A 61 -9.93 14.54 -6.60
CA LYS A 61 -9.70 15.22 -5.32
C LYS A 61 -10.78 14.97 -4.27
N ASN A 62 -12.06 14.94 -4.68
CA ASN A 62 -13.18 14.67 -3.80
C ASN A 62 -13.21 13.22 -3.30
N VAL A 63 -12.93 12.26 -4.19
CA VAL A 63 -12.85 10.84 -3.86
C VAL A 63 -11.67 10.57 -2.92
N TYR A 64 -10.51 11.14 -3.23
CA TYR A 64 -9.34 11.06 -2.35
C TYR A 64 -9.65 11.55 -0.92
N LYS A 65 -10.28 12.72 -0.78
CA LYS A 65 -10.63 13.27 0.54
C LYS A 65 -11.58 12.37 1.33
N GLU A 66 -12.52 11.74 0.66
CA GLU A 66 -13.46 10.82 1.29
C GLU A 66 -12.73 9.53 1.74
N LEU A 67 -11.87 8.97 0.89
CA LEU A 67 -11.03 7.82 1.25
C LEU A 67 -10.11 8.12 2.44
N ASP A 68 -9.46 9.28 2.45
CA ASP A 68 -8.60 9.71 3.55
C ASP A 68 -9.40 9.82 4.86
N ARG A 69 -10.60 10.42 4.82
CA ARG A 69 -11.51 10.51 5.96
C ARG A 69 -11.90 9.12 6.49
N ILE A 70 -12.34 8.22 5.60
CA ILE A 70 -12.75 6.86 5.98
C ILE A 70 -11.58 6.09 6.62
N LEU A 71 -10.37 6.20 6.08
CA LEU A 71 -9.20 5.56 6.68
C LEU A 71 -8.82 6.18 8.03
N ALA A 72 -8.93 7.50 8.17
CA ALA A 72 -8.64 8.20 9.43
C ALA A 72 -9.59 7.76 10.56
N GLU A 73 -10.85 7.46 10.25
CA GLU A 73 -11.83 6.99 11.21
C GLU A 73 -11.60 5.54 11.68
N LYS A 74 -10.80 4.75 10.94
CA LYS A 74 -10.47 3.35 11.27
C LYS A 74 -9.31 3.19 12.26
N THR A 75 -9.19 4.06 13.24
CA THR A 75 -8.09 4.06 14.22
C THR A 75 -8.22 3.01 15.33
N GLY A 76 -9.35 2.32 15.44
CA GLY A 76 -9.67 1.42 16.55
C GLY A 76 -9.06 0.00 16.48
N GLY A 77 -8.15 -0.30 15.55
CA GLY A 77 -7.66 -1.65 15.27
C GLY A 77 -6.63 -2.24 16.26
N GLY A 78 -6.27 -1.53 17.32
CA GLY A 78 -5.22 -1.98 18.24
C GLY A 78 -3.80 -1.86 17.68
N ASP A 79 -2.81 -2.25 18.49
CA ASP A 79 -1.37 -2.14 18.15
C ASP A 79 -0.83 -3.41 17.47
N TRP A 80 -1.59 -3.97 16.53
CA TRP A 80 -1.13 -5.13 15.78
C TRP A 80 -0.45 -4.75 14.46
N ARG A 81 0.45 -5.63 14.01
CA ARG A 81 1.14 -5.53 12.73
C ARG A 81 0.72 -6.64 11.79
N PRO A 82 0.43 -6.34 10.51
CA PRO A 82 0.15 -7.36 9.50
C PRO A 82 1.30 -8.33 9.28
N SER A 83 1.02 -9.48 8.65
CA SER A 83 1.97 -10.58 8.44
C SER A 83 3.30 -10.14 7.86
N MET A 84 3.29 -9.33 6.82
CA MET A 84 4.53 -8.86 6.16
C MET A 84 5.42 -8.06 7.12
N ALA A 85 4.85 -7.18 7.94
CA ALA A 85 5.62 -6.45 8.96
C ALA A 85 6.16 -7.39 10.04
N GLN A 86 5.41 -8.42 10.41
CA GLN A 86 5.90 -9.45 11.33
C GLN A 86 7.05 -10.26 10.75
N ASP A 87 7.02 -10.56 9.44
CA ASP A 87 8.12 -11.27 8.77
C ASP A 87 9.39 -10.42 8.74
N VAL A 88 9.26 -9.13 8.42
CA VAL A 88 10.37 -8.17 8.50
C VAL A 88 10.98 -8.13 9.89
N LEU A 89 10.16 -8.01 10.95
CA LEU A 89 10.64 -7.99 12.34
C LEU A 89 11.35 -9.28 12.74
N LYS A 90 10.91 -10.43 12.20
CA LYS A 90 11.51 -11.74 12.43
C LYS A 90 12.70 -12.04 11.51
N GLY A 91 13.05 -11.11 10.61
CA GLY A 91 14.12 -11.29 9.62
C GLY A 91 13.83 -12.38 8.59
N ARG A 92 12.55 -12.63 8.30
CA ARG A 92 12.09 -13.58 7.27
C ARG A 92 11.87 -12.88 5.94
N PRO A 93 12.09 -13.54 4.80
CA PRO A 93 11.71 -13.01 3.49
C PRO A 93 10.22 -12.71 3.45
N THR A 94 9.85 -11.58 2.84
CA THR A 94 8.46 -11.17 2.66
C THR A 94 7.85 -11.71 1.36
N GLU A 95 6.51 -11.68 1.27
CA GLU A 95 5.76 -12.01 0.04
C GLU A 95 5.57 -10.79 -0.87
N ILE A 96 6.43 -9.77 -0.78
CA ILE A 96 6.25 -8.52 -1.53
C ILE A 96 6.18 -8.74 -3.04
N MET A 97 6.98 -9.65 -3.57
CA MET A 97 7.00 -9.96 -5.01
C MET A 97 5.70 -10.62 -5.48
N GLN A 98 5.09 -11.47 -4.65
CA GLN A 98 3.82 -12.14 -4.95
C GLN A 98 2.61 -11.21 -4.78
N MET A 99 2.77 -10.09 -4.07
CA MET A 99 1.73 -9.09 -3.82
C MET A 99 1.92 -7.86 -4.73
N ASN A 100 2.64 -6.86 -4.26
CA ASN A 100 2.84 -5.60 -4.99
C ASN A 100 3.69 -5.78 -6.26
N GLY A 101 4.70 -6.65 -6.22
CA GLY A 101 5.50 -7.01 -7.40
C GLY A 101 4.65 -7.67 -8.49
N PHE A 102 3.66 -8.48 -8.11
CA PHE A 102 2.70 -9.04 -9.07
C PHE A 102 1.85 -7.94 -9.72
N VAL A 103 1.33 -6.98 -8.94
CA VAL A 103 0.57 -5.83 -9.48
C VAL A 103 1.42 -5.04 -10.48
N SER A 104 2.67 -4.76 -10.14
CA SER A 104 3.63 -4.07 -11.02
C SER A 104 3.86 -4.83 -12.32
N SER A 105 4.08 -6.12 -12.23
CA SER A 105 4.29 -7.00 -13.41
C SER A 105 3.07 -7.03 -14.31
N GLN A 106 1.88 -7.19 -13.74
CA GLN A 106 0.63 -7.18 -14.50
C GLN A 106 0.35 -5.82 -15.11
N GLY A 107 0.54 -4.73 -14.36
CA GLY A 107 0.40 -3.36 -14.86
C GLY A 107 1.26 -3.13 -16.10
N LYS A 108 2.54 -3.50 -16.02
CA LYS A 108 3.49 -3.39 -17.14
C LYS A 108 3.03 -4.18 -18.37
N SER A 109 2.53 -5.40 -18.20
CA SER A 109 2.09 -6.27 -19.30
C SER A 109 0.88 -5.73 -20.09
N ILE A 110 0.07 -4.87 -19.44
CA ILE A 110 -1.16 -4.29 -20.02
C ILE A 110 -1.09 -2.78 -20.24
N GLY A 111 0.10 -2.18 -20.10
CA GLY A 111 0.33 -0.75 -20.32
C GLY A 111 -0.25 0.18 -19.25
N ILE A 112 -0.41 -0.28 -18.00
CA ILE A 112 -0.81 0.54 -16.85
C ILE A 112 0.41 0.79 -15.97
N ASN A 113 0.75 2.06 -15.77
CA ASN A 113 1.82 2.45 -14.86
C ASN A 113 1.39 2.26 -13.39
N THR A 114 2.30 1.67 -12.61
CA THR A 114 2.13 1.38 -11.18
C THR A 114 3.35 1.85 -10.37
N PRO A 115 3.72 3.15 -10.48
CA PRO A 115 4.97 3.65 -9.90
C PRO A 115 5.04 3.47 -8.38
N ILE A 116 3.92 3.55 -7.67
CA ILE A 116 3.89 3.38 -6.22
C ILE A 116 4.09 1.92 -5.83
N ASN A 117 3.44 0.97 -6.52
CA ASN A 117 3.71 -0.45 -6.30
C ASN A 117 5.15 -0.82 -6.65
N ASP A 118 5.74 -0.21 -7.70
CA ASP A 118 7.14 -0.45 -8.09
C ASP A 118 8.12 -0.01 -6.99
N VAL A 119 8.00 1.23 -6.50
CA VAL A 119 8.90 1.77 -5.49
C VAL A 119 8.75 1.04 -4.15
N VAL A 120 7.52 0.74 -3.73
CA VAL A 120 7.25 0.00 -2.50
C VAL A 120 7.82 -1.41 -2.58
N THR A 121 7.63 -2.11 -3.71
CA THR A 121 8.21 -3.44 -3.94
C THR A 121 9.73 -3.40 -3.81
N LYS A 122 10.38 -2.44 -4.48
CA LYS A 122 11.84 -2.28 -4.42
C LYS A 122 12.32 -2.03 -3.00
N MET A 123 11.69 -1.11 -2.27
CA MET A 123 12.13 -0.77 -0.92
C MET A 123 11.96 -1.94 0.07
N ILE A 124 10.89 -2.72 -0.03
CA ILE A 124 10.72 -3.90 0.83
C ILE A 124 11.72 -4.99 0.46
N MET A 125 12.03 -5.18 -0.82
CA MET A 125 13.13 -6.07 -1.22
C MET A 125 14.49 -5.62 -0.64
N ASP A 126 14.72 -4.30 -0.55
CA ASP A 126 15.93 -3.76 0.05
C ASP A 126 15.94 -3.97 1.59
N ILE A 127 14.76 -3.93 2.24
CA ILE A 127 14.60 -4.33 3.65
C ILE A 127 14.89 -5.83 3.83
N ASP A 128 14.35 -6.70 2.98
CA ASP A 128 14.60 -8.15 3.03
C ASP A 128 16.10 -8.48 2.90
N LYS A 129 16.81 -7.71 2.08
CA LYS A 129 18.27 -7.79 1.91
C LYS A 129 19.05 -7.08 3.01
N ARG A 130 18.40 -6.46 3.97
CA ARG A 130 19.00 -5.66 5.06
C ARG A 130 19.82 -4.46 4.59
N LEU A 131 19.54 -3.94 3.40
CA LEU A 131 20.17 -2.74 2.84
C LEU A 131 19.60 -1.45 3.46
N ILE A 132 18.32 -1.47 3.82
CA ILE A 132 17.64 -0.40 4.56
C ILE A 132 16.85 -1.01 5.73
N LYS A 133 16.47 -0.18 6.70
CA LYS A 133 15.64 -0.59 7.84
C LYS A 133 14.21 -0.06 7.70
N PRO A 134 13.20 -0.76 8.25
CA PRO A 134 11.87 -0.20 8.39
C PRO A 134 11.92 1.12 9.18
N SER A 135 11.28 2.15 8.63
CA SER A 135 11.22 3.48 9.26
C SER A 135 10.09 4.30 8.61
N PHE A 136 9.44 5.16 9.39
CA PHE A 136 8.49 6.13 8.85
C PHE A 136 9.10 7.01 7.73
N THR A 137 10.39 7.32 7.82
CA THR A 137 11.12 8.06 6.78
C THR A 137 11.03 7.39 5.40
N ASN A 138 10.88 6.08 5.31
CA ASN A 138 10.66 5.40 4.03
C ASN A 138 9.35 5.84 3.37
N ILE A 139 8.30 6.05 4.15
CA ILE A 139 7.03 6.59 3.65
C ILE A 139 7.21 8.04 3.18
N GLU A 140 7.85 8.89 4.00
CA GLU A 140 8.10 10.30 3.65
C GLU A 140 8.89 10.42 2.34
N ASN A 141 9.92 9.60 2.17
CA ASN A 141 10.70 9.55 0.93
C ASN A 141 9.84 9.22 -0.28
N ILE A 142 8.97 8.19 -0.21
CA ILE A 142 8.06 7.85 -1.31
C ILE A 142 7.13 9.04 -1.62
N MET A 143 6.56 9.64 -0.59
CA MET A 143 5.57 10.71 -0.75
C MET A 143 6.18 12.03 -1.26
N SER A 144 7.48 12.25 -1.08
CA SER A 144 8.17 13.43 -1.62
C SER A 144 8.41 13.37 -3.13
N PHE A 145 8.27 12.20 -3.75
CA PHE A 145 8.44 11.98 -5.19
C PHE A 145 7.12 11.74 -5.93
N SER A 146 5.96 11.80 -5.22
CA SER A 146 4.64 11.43 -5.78
C SER A 146 3.81 12.64 -6.22
#